data_bff54a72aee5eec59577b4593563c8a8
#
_entry.id   bff54a72aee5eec59577b4593563c8a8
#
_cell.length_a   1.000
_cell.length_b   1.000
_cell.length_c   1.000
_cell.angle_alpha   90.00
_cell.angle_beta   90.00
_cell.angle_gamma   90.00
#
_symmetry.space_group_name_H-M   'P 1'
#
loop_
_entity.id
_entity.type
_entity.pdbx_description
1 polymer ?
#
loop_
_entity_poly.entity_id
_entity_poly.type
_entity_poly.pdbx_seq_one_letter_code
_entity_poly.pdbx_strand_id
1 'polypeptide(L)'
;MANTTNSALRKLLDSLKIEARKHENVIYNYAIPELWNIQNFKDDKTIYTPSGDVLVNPYSFLISLIENELLPNKKTRVNYSKSLASINKEKNNGDWIKNAVAYSILPRASAAYDHDRSGVLDLSNMYNLKETGTFVKALALLPLLKKMGVTLVYMLPIAEYTRMYKKGEMGSPYGVKDFYHIDQDLFDPITGDLMTVNEQFKAFVEACHILGLRVMLDYIPRTNARDSVLTLSHPEWFYWIKKEDEV
;
A
#
# COMPACT_ATOMS: atom_id res chain seq x y z
N MET A 1 16.41 12.42 18.62
CA MET A 1 15.12 11.77 18.87
C MET A 1 14.14 12.39 17.90
N ALA A 2 13.66 11.65 16.90
CA ALA A 2 12.65 12.16 15.98
C ALA A 2 11.35 12.39 16.77
N ASN A 3 10.75 13.56 16.60
CA ASN A 3 9.49 13.95 17.23
C ASN A 3 8.42 12.87 16.94
N THR A 4 8.03 12.13 17.97
CA THR A 4 7.06 11.03 17.91
C THR A 4 5.62 11.50 17.63
N THR A 5 5.39 12.80 17.54
CA THR A 5 4.06 13.43 17.41
C THR A 5 3.53 13.53 15.98
N ASN A 6 4.35 13.25 14.94
CA ASN A 6 3.95 13.40 13.53
C ASN A 6 4.17 12.13 12.68
N SER A 7 4.12 10.93 13.27
CA SER A 7 4.25 9.67 12.55
C SER A 7 2.95 9.36 11.81
N ALA A 8 3.04 9.19 10.48
CA ALA A 8 1.90 8.81 9.65
C ALA A 8 1.34 7.42 10.03
N LEU A 9 2.23 6.50 10.43
CA LEU A 9 1.82 5.17 10.88
C LEU A 9 1.06 5.22 12.22
N ARG A 10 1.44 6.12 13.14
CA ARG A 10 0.66 6.35 14.36
C ARG A 10 -0.69 6.99 14.07
N LYS A 11 -0.73 7.96 13.16
CA LYS A 11 -2.00 8.54 12.71
C LYS A 11 -2.92 7.47 12.11
N LEU A 12 -2.37 6.54 11.31
CA LEU A 12 -3.11 5.41 10.79
C LEU A 12 -3.67 4.53 11.91
N LEU A 13 -2.84 4.17 12.90
CA LEU A 13 -3.27 3.37 14.04
C LEU A 13 -4.40 4.05 14.82
N ASP A 14 -4.28 5.34 15.07
CA ASP A 14 -5.30 6.11 15.81
C ASP A 14 -6.60 6.21 15.00
N SER A 15 -6.51 6.41 13.68
CA SER A 15 -7.66 6.42 12.77
C SER A 15 -8.38 5.08 12.78
N LEU A 16 -7.65 3.96 12.69
CA LEU A 16 -8.23 2.62 12.78
C LEU A 16 -8.93 2.37 14.13
N LYS A 17 -8.36 2.85 15.23
CA LYS A 17 -8.97 2.73 16.57
C LYS A 17 -10.26 3.56 16.70
N ILE A 18 -10.30 4.72 16.06
CA ILE A 18 -11.51 5.57 16.02
C ILE A 18 -12.61 4.88 15.22
N GLU A 19 -12.27 4.41 14.01
CA GLU A 19 -13.23 3.72 13.13
C GLU A 19 -13.70 2.39 13.74
N ALA A 20 -12.80 1.62 14.38
CA ALA A 20 -13.15 0.38 15.07
C ALA A 20 -14.26 0.59 16.11
N ARG A 21 -14.22 1.69 16.88
CA ARG A 21 -15.27 2.02 17.87
C ARG A 21 -16.62 2.32 17.23
N LYS A 22 -16.61 2.97 16.05
CA LYS A 22 -17.86 3.25 15.32
C LYS A 22 -18.52 1.96 14.80
N HIS A 23 -17.73 0.90 14.59
CA HIS A 23 -18.14 -0.35 13.99
C HIS A 23 -18.06 -1.55 14.98
N GLU A 24 -18.03 -1.31 16.30
CA GLU A 24 -17.83 -2.35 17.33
C GLU A 24 -18.88 -3.46 17.29
N ASN A 25 -20.12 -3.14 16.89
CA ASN A 25 -21.23 -4.08 16.80
C ASN A 25 -21.32 -4.80 15.44
N VAL A 26 -20.45 -4.50 14.49
CA VAL A 26 -20.46 -5.12 13.17
C VAL A 26 -19.74 -6.47 13.23
N ILE A 27 -20.43 -7.51 12.77
CA ILE A 27 -19.81 -8.83 12.55
C ILE A 27 -19.32 -8.89 11.13
N TYR A 28 -18.01 -9.02 10.96
CA TYR A 28 -17.38 -9.08 9.65
C TYR A 28 -17.23 -10.53 9.18
N ASN A 29 -17.66 -10.80 7.94
CA ASN A 29 -17.19 -11.94 7.16
C ASN A 29 -16.04 -11.45 6.28
N TYR A 30 -14.86 -11.23 6.90
CA TYR A 30 -13.71 -10.64 6.23
C TYR A 30 -12.57 -11.65 6.24
N ALA A 31 -12.36 -12.29 5.08
CA ALA A 31 -11.33 -13.28 4.87
C ALA A 31 -10.01 -12.61 4.51
N ILE A 32 -8.91 -13.14 5.01
CA ILE A 32 -7.55 -12.81 4.58
C ILE A 32 -6.80 -14.12 4.28
N PRO A 33 -5.80 -14.09 3.38
CA PRO A 33 -4.90 -15.25 3.23
C PRO A 33 -4.19 -15.53 4.56
N GLU A 34 -4.02 -16.79 4.92
CA GLU A 34 -3.25 -17.17 6.12
C GLU A 34 -1.82 -16.60 6.10
N LEU A 35 -1.23 -16.48 4.92
CA LEU A 35 0.09 -15.86 4.72
C LEU A 35 0.16 -14.39 5.16
N TRP A 36 -0.95 -13.66 5.19
CA TRP A 36 -0.98 -12.29 5.72
C TRP A 36 -1.02 -12.28 7.24
N ASN A 37 -1.47 -13.37 7.85
CA ASN A 37 -1.56 -13.50 9.31
C ASN A 37 -0.26 -14.03 9.94
N ILE A 38 0.89 -13.52 9.49
CA ILE A 38 2.21 -13.97 9.94
C ILE A 38 2.45 -13.76 11.44
N GLN A 39 1.72 -12.81 12.03
CA GLN A 39 1.73 -12.53 13.47
C GLN A 39 0.93 -13.54 14.28
N ASN A 40 0.26 -14.52 13.63
CA ASN A 40 -0.69 -15.45 14.25
C ASN A 40 -1.77 -14.71 15.05
N PHE A 41 -2.30 -13.63 14.48
CA PHE A 41 -3.40 -12.89 15.09
C PHE A 41 -4.58 -13.81 15.33
N LYS A 42 -5.11 -13.72 16.54
CA LYS A 42 -6.31 -14.44 16.97
C LYS A 42 -7.04 -13.62 18.00
N ASP A 43 -8.32 -13.43 17.80
CA ASP A 43 -9.28 -12.91 18.76
C ASP A 43 -10.46 -13.89 18.91
N ASP A 44 -11.47 -13.54 19.69
CA ASP A 44 -12.62 -14.40 19.96
C ASP A 44 -13.48 -14.68 18.72
N LYS A 45 -13.31 -13.90 17.66
CA LYS A 45 -14.07 -13.97 16.41
C LYS A 45 -13.25 -14.54 15.24
N THR A 46 -11.97 -14.83 15.45
CA THR A 46 -11.08 -15.35 14.42
C THR A 46 -11.39 -16.80 14.10
N ILE A 47 -11.61 -17.12 12.83
CA ILE A 47 -11.89 -18.48 12.33
C ILE A 47 -10.86 -18.84 11.26
N TYR A 48 -10.11 -19.91 11.47
CA TYR A 48 -9.26 -20.52 10.45
C TYR A 48 -10.07 -21.48 9.60
N THR A 49 -10.04 -21.30 8.29
CA THR A 49 -10.79 -22.14 7.36
C THR A 49 -9.89 -23.23 6.76
N PRO A 50 -10.46 -24.38 6.35
CA PRO A 50 -9.69 -25.42 5.67
C PRO A 50 -9.11 -24.99 4.32
N SER A 51 -9.63 -23.91 3.71
CA SER A 51 -9.17 -23.37 2.43
C SER A 51 -7.90 -22.53 2.54
N GLY A 52 -7.36 -22.31 3.74
CA GLY A 52 -6.19 -21.49 3.96
C GLY A 52 -6.50 -19.98 4.12
N ASP A 53 -7.76 -19.66 4.39
CA ASP A 53 -8.19 -18.32 4.77
C ASP A 53 -8.33 -18.19 6.27
N VAL A 54 -8.23 -16.96 6.76
CA VAL A 54 -8.53 -16.60 8.14
C VAL A 54 -9.60 -15.51 8.14
N LEU A 55 -10.74 -15.79 8.75
CA LEU A 55 -11.79 -14.79 8.97
C LEU A 55 -11.42 -13.95 10.18
N VAL A 56 -11.39 -12.65 10.02
CA VAL A 56 -10.97 -11.69 11.06
C VAL A 56 -11.88 -10.47 11.08
N ASN A 57 -11.83 -9.74 12.19
CA ASN A 57 -12.27 -8.34 12.16
C ASN A 57 -11.15 -7.50 11.53
N PRO A 58 -11.39 -6.77 10.41
CA PRO A 58 -10.35 -6.05 9.69
C PRO A 58 -9.65 -4.97 10.52
N TYR A 59 -10.40 -4.28 11.39
CA TYR A 59 -9.84 -3.26 12.29
C TYR A 59 -8.92 -3.90 13.33
N SER A 60 -9.40 -4.92 14.03
CA SER A 60 -8.63 -5.61 15.08
C SER A 60 -7.35 -6.24 14.49
N PHE A 61 -7.44 -6.83 13.31
CA PHE A 61 -6.31 -7.41 12.60
C PHE A 61 -5.25 -6.34 12.27
N LEU A 62 -5.65 -5.23 11.63
CA LEU A 62 -4.72 -4.16 11.24
C LEU A 62 -4.13 -3.43 12.44
N ILE A 63 -4.92 -3.18 13.48
CA ILE A 63 -4.44 -2.59 14.73
C ILE A 63 -3.36 -3.48 15.35
N SER A 64 -3.63 -4.78 15.48
CA SER A 64 -2.68 -5.74 16.01
C SER A 64 -1.40 -5.83 15.16
N LEU A 65 -1.54 -5.85 13.83
CA LEU A 65 -0.42 -5.84 12.89
C LEU A 65 0.49 -4.63 13.12
N ILE A 66 -0.09 -3.44 13.21
CA ILE A 66 0.67 -2.21 13.38
C ILE A 66 1.35 -2.20 14.77
N GLU A 67 0.65 -2.54 15.83
CA GLU A 67 1.16 -2.48 17.20
C GLU A 67 2.26 -3.52 17.48
N ASN A 68 2.14 -4.72 16.90
CA ASN A 68 3.02 -5.83 17.22
C ASN A 68 4.18 -5.99 16.22
N GLU A 69 3.97 -5.69 14.94
CA GLU A 69 4.95 -5.96 13.88
C GLU A 69 5.57 -4.69 13.28
N LEU A 70 4.79 -3.59 13.20
CA LEU A 70 5.21 -2.42 12.43
C LEU A 70 5.61 -1.22 13.30
N LEU A 71 5.16 -1.14 14.54
CA LEU A 71 5.64 -0.12 15.48
C LEU A 71 6.78 -0.65 16.34
N PRO A 72 7.78 0.20 16.65
CA PRO A 72 8.83 -0.17 17.59
C PRO A 72 8.20 -0.41 18.97
N ASN A 73 8.24 -1.61 19.43
CA ASN A 73 7.89 -1.96 20.79
C ASN A 73 9.08 -2.66 21.47
N LYS A 74 8.98 -2.92 22.77
CA LYS A 74 10.06 -3.60 23.52
C LYS A 74 10.39 -5.00 22.99
N LYS A 75 9.50 -5.61 22.22
CA LYS A 75 9.65 -6.95 21.61
C LYS A 75 10.22 -6.86 20.19
N THR A 76 9.82 -5.86 19.40
CA THR A 76 10.39 -5.59 18.09
C THR A 76 11.68 -4.80 18.27
N ARG A 77 12.81 -5.48 18.28
CA ARG A 77 14.14 -4.84 18.30
C ARG A 77 14.46 -4.25 16.93
N VAL A 78 13.57 -3.45 16.38
CA VAL A 78 13.90 -2.66 15.20
C VAL A 78 14.81 -1.54 15.68
N ASN A 79 16.09 -1.69 15.40
CA ASN A 79 17.10 -0.73 15.78
C ASN A 79 17.03 0.46 14.79
N TYR A 80 16.26 1.49 15.12
CA TYR A 80 16.18 2.73 14.35
C TYR A 80 17.54 3.41 14.15
N SER A 81 18.56 3.09 14.96
CA SER A 81 19.91 3.63 14.78
C SER A 81 20.59 3.15 13.49
N LYS A 82 20.08 2.06 12.91
CA LYS A 82 20.42 1.59 11.56
C LYS A 82 19.37 1.99 10.52
N SER A 83 18.55 2.99 10.80
CA SER A 83 17.63 3.59 9.83
C SER A 83 18.39 4.10 8.61
N LEU A 84 17.65 4.29 7.50
CA LEU A 84 18.21 4.83 6.26
C LEU A 84 18.99 6.13 6.45
N ALA A 85 18.69 6.91 7.50
CA ALA A 85 19.44 8.12 7.84
C ALA A 85 20.89 7.86 8.29
N SER A 86 21.18 6.70 8.92
CA SER A 86 22.55 6.31 9.28
C SER A 86 23.33 5.79 8.07
N ILE A 87 22.64 5.14 7.14
CA ILE A 87 23.25 4.60 5.91
C ILE A 87 23.66 5.73 4.96
N ASN A 88 22.93 6.84 4.94
CA ASN A 88 23.27 8.02 4.14
C ASN A 88 24.55 8.73 4.56
N LYS A 89 25.15 8.36 5.71
CA LYS A 89 26.45 8.87 6.18
C LYS A 89 27.63 8.01 5.75
N GLU A 90 27.40 6.84 5.18
CA GLU A 90 28.46 5.98 4.69
C GLU A 90 29.06 6.53 3.39
N LYS A 91 30.40 6.41 3.25
CA LYS A 91 31.15 6.94 2.09
C LYS A 91 30.66 6.39 0.75
N ASN A 92 30.03 5.21 0.72
CA ASN A 92 29.51 4.51 -0.46
C ASN A 92 28.00 4.29 -0.32
N ASN A 93 27.25 5.35 -0.14
CA ASN A 93 25.80 5.28 0.13
C ASN A 93 24.95 4.66 -1.00
N GLY A 94 25.51 4.45 -2.20
CA GLY A 94 24.89 3.71 -3.30
C GLY A 94 25.13 2.19 -3.30
N ASP A 95 26.10 1.71 -2.53
CA ASP A 95 26.53 0.29 -2.57
C ASP A 95 25.50 -0.68 -1.97
N TRP A 96 24.50 -0.18 -1.25
CA TRP A 96 23.41 -1.00 -0.74
C TRP A 96 22.68 -1.78 -1.84
N ILE A 97 22.67 -1.27 -3.08
CA ILE A 97 21.97 -1.90 -4.19
C ILE A 97 22.63 -3.21 -4.62
N LYS A 98 23.92 -3.36 -4.41
CA LYS A 98 24.67 -4.58 -4.75
C LYS A 98 24.18 -5.82 -4.00
N ASN A 99 23.64 -5.62 -2.80
CA ASN A 99 23.12 -6.67 -1.94
C ASN A 99 21.59 -6.57 -1.76
N ALA A 100 20.92 -5.80 -2.60
CA ALA A 100 19.48 -5.64 -2.49
C ALA A 100 18.75 -6.88 -3.00
N VAL A 101 17.79 -7.33 -2.21
CA VAL A 101 16.77 -8.30 -2.64
C VAL A 101 15.49 -7.50 -2.87
N ALA A 102 15.18 -7.28 -4.14
CA ALA A 102 14.02 -6.48 -4.55
C ALA A 102 12.79 -7.37 -4.72
N TYR A 103 11.66 -6.91 -4.24
CA TYR A 103 10.35 -7.49 -4.48
C TYR A 103 9.44 -6.44 -5.09
N SER A 104 8.93 -6.74 -6.30
CA SER A 104 8.05 -5.81 -7.02
C SER A 104 6.59 -6.00 -6.59
N ILE A 105 5.91 -4.91 -6.30
CA ILE A 105 4.48 -4.91 -6.00
C ILE A 105 3.72 -3.93 -6.89
N LEU A 106 2.58 -4.39 -7.38
CA LEU A 106 1.51 -3.53 -7.91
C LEU A 106 0.46 -3.42 -6.80
N PRO A 107 0.41 -2.33 -6.00
CA PRO A 107 -0.37 -2.30 -4.76
C PRO A 107 -1.81 -2.76 -4.94
N ARG A 108 -2.49 -2.26 -5.97
CA ARG A 108 -3.90 -2.59 -6.24
C ARG A 108 -4.17 -4.05 -6.59
N ALA A 109 -3.13 -4.82 -7.04
CA ALA A 109 -3.24 -6.24 -7.33
C ALA A 109 -2.57 -7.10 -6.26
N SER A 110 -1.33 -6.76 -5.85
CA SER A 110 -0.55 -7.56 -4.90
C SER A 110 -1.20 -7.66 -3.52
N ALA A 111 -2.00 -6.66 -3.12
CA ALA A 111 -2.75 -6.64 -1.88
C ALA A 111 -4.27 -6.76 -2.09
N ALA A 112 -4.70 -7.23 -3.28
CA ALA A 112 -6.10 -7.54 -3.54
C ALA A 112 -6.47 -8.89 -2.94
N TYR A 113 -7.68 -8.98 -2.43
CA TYR A 113 -8.25 -10.24 -1.94
C TYR A 113 -9.77 -10.14 -1.87
N ASP A 114 -10.46 -11.21 -2.25
CA ASP A 114 -11.90 -11.37 -2.12
C ASP A 114 -12.23 -11.63 -0.63
N HIS A 115 -12.45 -10.54 0.10
CA HIS A 115 -12.60 -10.60 1.55
C HIS A 115 -13.94 -11.15 1.99
N ASP A 116 -15.00 -10.97 1.21
CA ASP A 116 -16.34 -11.47 1.53
C ASP A 116 -16.63 -12.82 0.89
N ARG A 117 -15.68 -13.32 0.07
CA ARG A 117 -15.74 -14.64 -0.57
C ARG A 117 -16.88 -14.74 -1.60
N SER A 118 -17.17 -13.63 -2.26
CA SER A 118 -18.20 -13.54 -3.31
C SER A 118 -17.76 -14.16 -4.64
N GLY A 119 -16.45 -14.34 -4.84
CA GLY A 119 -15.85 -14.78 -6.10
C GLY A 119 -15.51 -13.62 -7.04
N VAL A 120 -15.69 -12.38 -6.60
CA VAL A 120 -15.41 -11.15 -7.35
C VAL A 120 -14.57 -10.21 -6.47
N LEU A 121 -13.73 -9.38 -7.08
CA LEU A 121 -13.00 -8.32 -6.35
C LEU A 121 -13.79 -7.02 -6.43
N ASP A 122 -14.45 -6.66 -5.36
CA ASP A 122 -15.30 -5.49 -5.28
C ASP A 122 -14.51 -4.21 -4.94
N LEU A 123 -14.90 -3.09 -5.57
CA LEU A 123 -14.39 -1.77 -5.20
C LEU A 123 -14.97 -1.28 -3.86
N SER A 124 -16.14 -1.81 -3.49
CA SER A 124 -16.77 -1.61 -2.20
C SER A 124 -17.69 -2.79 -1.93
N ASN A 125 -17.38 -3.59 -0.93
CA ASN A 125 -18.22 -4.71 -0.53
C ASN A 125 -19.35 -4.27 0.42
N MET A 126 -20.15 -5.22 0.92
CA MET A 126 -21.26 -4.96 1.84
C MET A 126 -20.86 -4.22 3.13
N TYR A 127 -19.59 -4.22 3.49
CA TYR A 127 -19.05 -3.50 4.66
C TYR A 127 -18.43 -2.15 4.31
N ASN A 128 -18.61 -1.67 3.07
CA ASN A 128 -17.94 -0.50 2.53
C ASN A 128 -16.41 -0.58 2.63
N LEU A 129 -15.86 -1.78 2.50
CA LEU A 129 -14.43 -2.06 2.47
C LEU A 129 -14.02 -2.43 1.04
N LYS A 130 -12.82 -2.05 0.67
CA LYS A 130 -12.29 -2.28 -0.67
C LYS A 130 -11.59 -3.64 -0.74
N GLU A 131 -11.80 -4.41 -1.81
CA GLU A 131 -11.16 -5.71 -2.04
C GLU A 131 -9.97 -5.64 -2.98
N THR A 132 -9.92 -4.64 -3.85
CA THR A 132 -8.68 -4.28 -4.55
C THR A 132 -7.62 -3.83 -3.55
N GLY A 133 -6.34 -3.96 -3.92
CA GLY A 133 -5.25 -3.60 -3.02
C GLY A 133 -5.14 -2.10 -2.76
N THR A 134 -4.76 -1.76 -1.55
CA THR A 134 -4.54 -0.40 -1.05
C THR A 134 -3.22 -0.32 -0.31
N PHE A 135 -2.76 0.89 0.03
CA PHE A 135 -1.55 1.04 0.86
C PHE A 135 -1.73 0.46 2.27
N VAL A 136 -2.94 0.53 2.84
CA VAL A 136 -3.22 -0.02 4.17
C VAL A 136 -3.20 -1.54 4.15
N LYS A 137 -3.85 -2.16 3.15
CA LYS A 137 -3.82 -3.62 2.99
C LYS A 137 -2.42 -4.14 2.70
N ALA A 138 -1.62 -3.41 1.92
CA ALA A 138 -0.24 -3.78 1.61
C ALA A 138 0.67 -3.86 2.86
N LEU A 139 0.29 -3.24 3.99
CA LEU A 139 1.01 -3.39 5.25
C LEU A 139 1.08 -4.85 5.70
N ALA A 140 0.04 -5.66 5.42
CA ALA A 140 0.01 -7.06 5.79
C ALA A 140 1.09 -7.91 5.10
N LEU A 141 1.58 -7.46 3.94
CA LEU A 141 2.65 -8.14 3.21
C LEU A 141 4.04 -7.89 3.83
N LEU A 142 4.24 -6.78 4.52
CA LEU A 142 5.57 -6.32 4.93
C LEU A 142 6.30 -7.30 5.86
N PRO A 143 5.67 -7.89 6.91
CA PRO A 143 6.35 -8.88 7.74
C PRO A 143 6.76 -10.13 6.97
N LEU A 144 5.95 -10.58 6.02
CA LEU A 144 6.26 -11.72 5.15
C LEU A 144 7.48 -11.39 4.27
N LEU A 145 7.47 -10.25 3.58
CA LEU A 145 8.58 -9.81 2.74
C LEU A 145 9.87 -9.72 3.55
N LYS A 146 9.78 -9.21 4.78
CA LYS A 146 10.93 -9.15 5.69
C LYS A 146 11.46 -10.54 6.03
N LYS A 147 10.60 -11.51 6.33
CA LYS A 147 11.00 -12.90 6.60
C LYS A 147 11.63 -13.58 5.37
N MET A 148 11.19 -13.23 4.17
CA MET A 148 11.78 -13.70 2.90
C MET A 148 13.15 -13.11 2.60
N GLY A 149 13.65 -12.16 3.42
CA GLY A 149 14.94 -11.50 3.20
C GLY A 149 14.89 -10.33 2.22
N VAL A 150 13.71 -9.85 1.86
CA VAL A 150 13.54 -8.65 1.02
C VAL A 150 14.13 -7.44 1.75
N THR A 151 14.85 -6.60 1.01
CA THR A 151 15.43 -5.35 1.50
C THR A 151 14.95 -4.12 0.74
N LEU A 152 14.28 -4.34 -0.39
CA LEU A 152 13.75 -3.30 -1.26
C LEU A 152 12.35 -3.67 -1.77
N VAL A 153 11.37 -2.85 -1.46
CA VAL A 153 10.04 -2.90 -2.07
C VAL A 153 10.05 -1.99 -3.29
N TYR A 154 9.94 -2.57 -4.47
CA TYR A 154 9.84 -1.86 -5.75
C TYR A 154 8.36 -1.72 -6.11
N MET A 155 7.82 -0.52 -5.96
CA MET A 155 6.42 -0.24 -6.26
C MET A 155 6.24 0.15 -7.71
N LEU A 156 5.40 -0.58 -8.44
CA LEU A 156 4.92 -0.18 -9.76
C LEU A 156 4.16 1.15 -9.64
N PRO A 157 3.94 1.87 -10.74
CA PRO A 157 3.51 3.27 -10.67
C PRO A 157 2.27 3.49 -9.81
N ILE A 158 2.34 4.50 -8.95
CA ILE A 158 1.26 4.89 -8.02
C ILE A 158 0.60 6.21 -8.42
N ALA A 159 1.10 6.85 -9.48
CA ALA A 159 0.53 8.09 -10.00
C ALA A 159 -0.86 7.84 -10.60
N GLU A 160 -1.69 8.89 -10.62
CA GLU A 160 -3.04 8.82 -11.19
C GLU A 160 -2.97 8.37 -12.65
N TYR A 161 -3.62 7.23 -12.97
CA TYR A 161 -3.70 6.72 -14.32
C TYR A 161 -5.01 7.11 -15.02
N THR A 162 -5.03 7.03 -16.35
CA THR A 162 -6.22 7.33 -17.14
C THR A 162 -7.36 6.36 -16.87
N ARG A 163 -8.57 6.90 -16.73
CA ARG A 163 -9.81 6.12 -16.70
C ARG A 163 -10.48 6.06 -18.08
N MET A 164 -10.26 7.08 -18.90
CA MET A 164 -10.89 7.23 -20.20
C MET A 164 -10.29 6.28 -21.26
N TYR A 165 -8.99 6.13 -21.26
CA TYR A 165 -8.26 5.32 -22.24
C TYR A 165 -7.61 4.08 -21.61
N LYS A 166 -8.22 3.54 -20.56
CA LYS A 166 -7.68 2.38 -19.86
C LYS A 166 -7.74 1.12 -20.71
N LYS A 167 -6.73 0.26 -20.58
CA LYS A 167 -6.70 -1.08 -21.17
C LYS A 167 -7.27 -2.09 -20.16
N GLY A 168 -8.35 -2.79 -20.56
CA GLY A 168 -9.06 -3.72 -19.68
C GLY A 168 -9.76 -3.02 -18.50
N GLU A 169 -10.35 -3.80 -17.63
CA GLU A 169 -11.13 -3.27 -16.48
C GLU A 169 -10.25 -2.53 -15.48
N MET A 170 -9.10 -3.10 -15.14
CA MET A 170 -8.20 -2.50 -14.16
C MET A 170 -7.38 -1.31 -14.70
N GLY A 171 -7.25 -1.18 -16.01
CA GLY A 171 -6.36 -0.20 -16.64
C GLY A 171 -4.88 -0.48 -16.35
N SER A 172 -3.99 0.28 -16.98
CA SER A 172 -2.55 0.18 -16.77
C SER A 172 -2.02 1.30 -15.89
N PRO A 173 -1.25 1.03 -14.83
CA PRO A 173 -0.62 2.07 -14.03
C PRO A 173 0.41 2.87 -14.82
N TYR A 174 0.82 2.35 -16.01
CA TYR A 174 1.75 3.02 -16.93
C TYR A 174 1.07 4.04 -17.85
N GLY A 175 -0.25 4.08 -17.90
CA GLY A 175 -1.01 5.13 -18.57
C GLY A 175 -1.22 6.32 -17.65
N VAL A 176 -0.14 7.03 -17.30
CA VAL A 176 -0.20 8.10 -16.32
C VAL A 176 -0.95 9.32 -16.88
N LYS A 177 -1.98 9.72 -16.17
CA LYS A 177 -2.76 10.94 -16.44
C LYS A 177 -2.16 12.13 -15.69
N ASP A 178 -1.84 11.93 -14.41
CA ASP A 178 -1.32 12.99 -13.56
C ASP A 178 -0.14 12.47 -12.70
N PHE A 179 1.03 13.05 -12.91
CA PHE A 179 2.25 12.71 -12.16
C PHE A 179 2.32 13.35 -10.77
N TYR A 180 1.49 14.36 -10.50
CA TYR A 180 1.55 15.14 -9.27
C TYR A 180 0.65 14.58 -8.18
N HIS A 181 -0.25 13.67 -8.53
CA HIS A 181 -1.20 13.07 -7.60
C HIS A 181 -1.07 11.56 -7.54
N ILE A 182 -1.23 11.01 -6.33
CA ILE A 182 -1.34 9.57 -6.12
C ILE A 182 -2.75 9.13 -6.52
N ASP A 183 -2.82 7.97 -7.16
CA ASP A 183 -4.08 7.37 -7.60
C ASP A 183 -5.02 7.10 -6.42
N GLN A 184 -6.26 7.62 -6.49
CA GLN A 184 -7.26 7.45 -5.45
C GLN A 184 -7.76 6.01 -5.31
N ASP A 185 -7.54 5.15 -6.31
CA ASP A 185 -7.86 3.72 -6.16
C ASP A 185 -6.99 3.03 -5.12
N LEU A 186 -5.84 3.64 -4.74
CA LEU A 186 -4.95 3.13 -3.70
C LEU A 186 -5.34 3.57 -2.28
N PHE A 187 -6.33 4.46 -2.16
CA PHE A 187 -6.91 4.85 -0.88
C PHE A 187 -7.73 3.70 -0.28
N ASP A 188 -7.59 3.46 1.02
CA ASP A 188 -8.39 2.50 1.77
C ASP A 188 -9.47 3.21 2.59
N PRO A 189 -10.76 2.93 2.35
CA PRO A 189 -11.85 3.56 3.08
C PRO A 189 -11.95 3.14 4.55
N ILE A 190 -11.20 2.14 4.99
CA ILE A 190 -11.17 1.68 6.40
C ILE A 190 -10.79 2.78 7.39
N THR A 191 -10.14 3.85 6.94
CA THR A 191 -9.77 4.99 7.78
C THR A 191 -10.85 6.09 7.81
N GLY A 192 -11.99 5.87 7.14
CA GLY A 192 -12.98 6.94 6.94
C GLY A 192 -12.34 8.20 6.34
N ASP A 193 -12.81 9.36 6.78
CA ASP A 193 -12.28 10.67 6.33
C ASP A 193 -11.07 11.15 7.15
N LEU A 194 -10.52 10.31 8.03
CA LEU A 194 -9.44 10.70 8.95
C LEU A 194 -8.07 10.78 8.29
N MET A 195 -7.91 10.15 7.11
CA MET A 195 -6.66 10.15 6.35
C MET A 195 -6.92 10.36 4.86
N THR A 196 -5.93 10.93 4.20
CA THR A 196 -5.84 11.01 2.74
C THR A 196 -5.01 9.86 2.18
N VAL A 197 -5.10 9.60 0.86
CA VAL A 197 -4.25 8.59 0.18
C VAL A 197 -2.77 8.88 0.37
N ASN A 198 -2.36 10.17 0.36
CA ASN A 198 -0.98 10.57 0.60
C ASN A 198 -0.50 10.23 2.01
N GLU A 199 -1.36 10.35 3.01
CA GLU A 199 -1.03 10.01 4.39
C GLU A 199 -0.96 8.50 4.60
N GLN A 200 -1.85 7.73 3.94
CA GLN A 200 -1.77 6.27 3.93
C GLN A 200 -0.49 5.78 3.24
N PHE A 201 -0.09 6.40 2.13
CA PHE A 201 1.19 6.10 1.49
C PHE A 201 2.39 6.42 2.41
N LYS A 202 2.38 7.57 3.09
CA LYS A 202 3.42 7.90 4.08
C LYS A 202 3.49 6.88 5.21
N ALA A 203 2.33 6.40 5.69
CA ALA A 203 2.28 5.35 6.71
C ALA A 203 2.90 4.03 6.20
N PHE A 204 2.60 3.64 4.97
CA PHE A 204 3.22 2.47 4.33
C PHE A 204 4.74 2.59 4.22
N VAL A 205 5.24 3.74 3.72
CA VAL A 205 6.69 3.98 3.62
C VAL A 205 7.35 3.97 5.00
N GLU A 206 6.73 4.56 6.01
CA GLU A 206 7.23 4.54 7.38
C GLU A 206 7.34 3.11 7.92
N ALA A 207 6.31 2.28 7.71
CA ALA A 207 6.32 0.88 8.10
C ALA A 207 7.44 0.10 7.40
N CYS A 208 7.63 0.31 6.09
CA CYS A 208 8.78 -0.27 5.36
C CYS A 208 10.11 0.11 6.01
N HIS A 209 10.31 1.39 6.31
CA HIS A 209 11.56 1.88 6.88
C HIS A 209 11.81 1.33 8.30
N ILE A 210 10.77 1.15 9.09
CA ILE A 210 10.84 0.51 10.42
C ILE A 210 11.36 -0.93 10.30
N LEU A 211 10.87 -1.67 9.32
CA LEU A 211 11.32 -3.02 9.04
C LEU A 211 12.69 -3.09 8.33
N GLY A 212 13.29 -1.94 8.03
CA GLY A 212 14.56 -1.87 7.28
C GLY A 212 14.41 -2.18 5.79
N LEU A 213 13.20 -2.05 5.25
CA LEU A 213 12.90 -2.15 3.83
C LEU A 213 13.01 -0.77 3.19
N ARG A 214 13.73 -0.67 2.08
CA ARG A 214 13.72 0.53 1.24
C ARG A 214 12.48 0.52 0.36
N VAL A 215 12.03 1.69 -0.06
CA VAL A 215 10.96 1.85 -1.04
C VAL A 215 11.52 2.53 -2.28
N MET A 216 11.29 1.93 -3.43
CA MET A 216 11.60 2.49 -4.74
C MET A 216 10.31 2.57 -5.54
N LEU A 217 10.07 3.71 -6.19
CA LEU A 217 8.92 3.91 -7.05
C LEU A 217 9.34 3.76 -8.51
N ASP A 218 8.51 3.06 -9.28
CA ASP A 218 8.63 3.04 -10.72
C ASP A 218 8.13 4.39 -11.27
N TYR A 219 8.97 5.06 -12.03
CA TYR A 219 8.68 6.34 -12.64
C TYR A 219 8.82 6.24 -14.16
N ILE A 220 7.80 6.73 -14.87
CA ILE A 220 7.72 6.62 -16.32
C ILE A 220 7.96 7.99 -16.97
N PRO A 221 9.18 8.29 -17.38
CA PRO A 221 9.50 9.63 -17.91
C PRO A 221 9.14 9.81 -19.39
N ARG A 222 8.77 8.71 -20.09
CA ARG A 222 8.66 8.69 -21.55
C ARG A 222 7.25 8.78 -22.09
N THR A 223 6.28 8.20 -21.41
CA THR A 223 4.93 8.03 -21.94
C THR A 223 3.90 8.57 -20.98
N ASN A 224 2.82 9.13 -21.53
CA ASN A 224 1.65 9.64 -20.83
C ASN A 224 0.39 9.03 -21.40
N ALA A 225 -0.69 9.15 -20.64
CA ALA A 225 -2.03 8.93 -21.20
C ALA A 225 -2.41 10.06 -22.18
N ARG A 226 -3.34 9.78 -23.08
CA ARG A 226 -3.86 10.78 -24.03
C ARG A 226 -4.55 11.97 -23.34
N ASP A 227 -5.13 11.73 -22.17
CA ASP A 227 -5.79 12.72 -21.30
C ASP A 227 -4.88 13.21 -20.17
N SER A 228 -3.56 13.12 -20.33
CA SER A 228 -2.61 13.61 -19.34
C SER A 228 -2.75 15.12 -19.14
N VAL A 229 -2.68 15.56 -17.88
CA VAL A 229 -2.70 16.99 -17.53
C VAL A 229 -1.54 17.77 -18.20
N LEU A 230 -0.45 17.08 -18.50
CA LEU A 230 0.72 17.68 -19.18
C LEU A 230 0.42 18.02 -20.64
N THR A 231 -0.49 17.32 -21.31
CA THR A 231 -0.88 17.65 -22.70
C THR A 231 -1.54 19.02 -22.82
N LEU A 232 -2.17 19.47 -21.74
CA LEU A 232 -2.80 20.80 -21.67
C LEU A 232 -1.82 21.88 -21.19
N SER A 233 -0.97 21.56 -20.19
CA SER A 233 -0.06 22.53 -19.58
C SER A 233 1.24 22.72 -20.39
N HIS A 234 1.68 21.68 -21.10
CA HIS A 234 2.93 21.64 -21.85
C HIS A 234 2.77 20.93 -23.20
N PRO A 235 1.90 21.43 -24.09
CA PRO A 235 1.64 20.78 -25.38
C PRO A 235 2.90 20.64 -26.24
N GLU A 236 3.88 21.54 -26.05
CA GLU A 236 5.18 21.53 -26.75
C GLU A 236 6.08 20.35 -26.39
N TRP A 237 5.79 19.60 -25.34
CA TRP A 237 6.54 18.40 -24.94
C TRP A 237 6.11 17.15 -25.69
N PHE A 238 5.06 17.24 -26.52
CA PHE A 238 4.44 16.09 -27.16
C PHE A 238 4.58 16.15 -28.68
N TYR A 239 4.71 14.97 -29.30
CA TYR A 239 4.58 14.82 -30.73
C TYR A 239 3.10 14.74 -31.09
N TRP A 240 2.64 15.69 -31.90
CA TRP A 240 1.27 15.74 -32.38
C TRP A 240 1.20 15.18 -33.79
N ILE A 241 0.24 14.28 -34.05
CA ILE A 241 -0.09 13.76 -35.36
C ILE A 241 -1.46 14.26 -35.78
N LYS A 242 -1.69 14.41 -37.08
CA LYS A 242 -3.03 14.69 -37.57
C LYS A 242 -3.90 13.47 -37.35
N LYS A 243 -5.20 13.69 -37.13
CA LYS A 243 -6.17 12.60 -36.95
C LYS A 243 -6.23 11.65 -38.15
N GLU A 244 -5.97 12.17 -39.35
CA GLU A 244 -5.95 11.43 -40.61
C GLU A 244 -4.76 10.44 -40.69
N ASP A 245 -3.70 10.69 -39.92
CA ASP A 245 -2.48 9.87 -39.87
C ASP A 245 -2.49 8.86 -38.70
N GLU A 246 -3.61 8.76 -37.97
CA GLU A 246 -3.77 7.81 -36.86
C GLU A 246 -3.99 6.39 -37.43
N VAL A 247 -3.03 5.48 -37.21
CA VAL A 247 -3.04 4.09 -37.67
C VAL A 247 -3.74 3.19 -36.66
#